data_2ec3d4d850bfb02af542f8538c7e8114
#
_entry.id   2ec3d4d850bfb02af542f8538c7e8114
#
_cell.length_a   1.000
_cell.length_b   1.000
_cell.length_c   1.000
_cell.angle_alpha   90.00
_cell.angle_beta   90.00
_cell.angle_gamma   90.00
#
_symmetry.space_group_name_H-M   'P 1'
#
loop_
_entity.id
_entity.type
_entity.pdbx_description
1 polymer ?
#
loop_
_entity_poly.entity_id
_entity_poly.type
_entity_poly.pdbx_seq_one_letter_code
_entity_poly.pdbx_strand_id
1 'polypeptide(L)'
;AKQFLIHSTNGDVRSALNSLELAVLSSSEHHVTLDDMANSLQKSAATFDKDGDAHYDLLSALQKSIRGSDVNASLHYAARLIEGGDLQSLSRRLMVIAYEDIGLANPDAGARTVTAVTAAERLGFPEARIPLANVVVDLALSPKSNAAYTAMDSAIADLHKYSALPIPPHLQDGHYAGAKKLGRAEHYQYPHNFPSHWVDQQYLPDKLKHADYFHSDGLGKYERALQLRQEEINRHKSK
;
A
#
# COMPACT_ATOMS: atom_id res chain seq x y z
N ALA A 1 -26.84 19.15 -19.08
CA ALA A 1 -26.12 19.82 -17.97
C ALA A 1 -26.22 19.02 -16.66
N LYS A 2 -27.42 18.79 -16.04
CA LYS A 2 -27.58 18.17 -14.72
C LYS A 2 -26.96 16.76 -14.61
N GLN A 3 -27.25 15.85 -15.56
CA GLN A 3 -26.67 14.51 -15.56
C GLN A 3 -25.16 14.52 -15.74
N PHE A 4 -24.67 15.41 -16.59
CA PHE A 4 -23.24 15.60 -16.81
C PHE A 4 -22.52 16.08 -15.53
N LEU A 5 -23.12 17.06 -14.79
CA LEU A 5 -22.59 17.51 -13.52
C LEU A 5 -22.49 16.37 -12.48
N ILE A 6 -23.58 15.61 -12.33
CA ILE A 6 -23.62 14.48 -11.37
C ILE A 6 -22.55 13.43 -11.70
N HIS A 7 -22.42 13.11 -12.98
CA HIS A 7 -21.44 12.09 -13.44
C HIS A 7 -20.01 12.58 -13.26
N SER A 8 -19.75 13.85 -13.63
CA SER A 8 -18.39 14.43 -13.60
C SER A 8 -17.86 14.71 -12.19
N THR A 9 -18.75 14.90 -11.20
CA THR A 9 -18.34 15.17 -9.81
C THR A 9 -18.32 13.96 -8.92
N ASN A 10 -18.77 12.80 -9.43
CA ASN A 10 -18.70 11.48 -8.78
C ASN A 10 -19.03 11.49 -7.29
N GLY A 11 -20.12 12.20 -6.90
CA GLY A 11 -20.59 12.28 -5.51
C GLY A 11 -19.89 13.35 -4.65
N ASP A 12 -18.92 14.09 -5.17
CA ASP A 12 -18.35 15.27 -4.50
C ASP A 12 -19.34 16.45 -4.59
N VAL A 13 -20.14 16.60 -3.55
CA VAL A 13 -21.18 17.64 -3.45
C VAL A 13 -20.58 19.05 -3.49
N ARG A 14 -19.42 19.27 -2.91
CA ARG A 14 -18.77 20.59 -2.89
C ARG A 14 -18.29 21.00 -4.28
N SER A 15 -17.65 20.08 -4.98
CA SER A 15 -17.23 20.28 -6.37
C SER A 15 -18.43 20.49 -7.28
N ALA A 16 -19.52 19.74 -7.08
CA ALA A 16 -20.76 19.90 -7.85
C ALA A 16 -21.39 21.28 -7.66
N LEU A 17 -21.49 21.77 -6.42
CA LEU A 17 -22.08 23.08 -6.12
C LEU A 17 -21.22 24.21 -6.65
N ASN A 18 -19.90 24.17 -6.48
CA ASN A 18 -18.99 25.19 -7.01
C ASN A 18 -19.02 25.25 -8.53
N SER A 19 -19.05 24.10 -9.21
CA SER A 19 -19.13 24.04 -10.67
C SER A 19 -20.47 24.53 -11.20
N LEU A 20 -21.56 24.22 -10.49
CA LEU A 20 -22.90 24.71 -10.83
C LEU A 20 -22.99 26.24 -10.66
N GLU A 21 -22.48 26.79 -9.55
CA GLU A 21 -22.45 28.23 -9.30
C GLU A 21 -21.67 28.95 -10.39
N LEU A 22 -20.48 28.45 -10.74
CA LEU A 22 -19.64 29.04 -11.81
C LEU A 22 -20.35 28.97 -13.17
N ALA A 23 -21.01 27.86 -13.49
CA ALA A 23 -21.75 27.69 -14.72
C ALA A 23 -22.93 28.70 -14.82
N VAL A 24 -23.66 28.86 -13.71
CA VAL A 24 -24.79 29.83 -13.64
C VAL A 24 -24.28 31.26 -13.78
N LEU A 25 -23.17 31.62 -13.10
CA LEU A 25 -22.61 32.96 -13.14
C LEU A 25 -21.98 33.31 -14.50
N SER A 26 -21.48 32.30 -15.23
CA SER A 26 -20.89 32.48 -16.56
C SER A 26 -21.89 32.37 -17.72
N SER A 27 -23.08 31.89 -17.48
CA SER A 27 -24.13 31.76 -18.49
C SER A 27 -24.77 33.12 -18.81
N SER A 28 -24.85 33.45 -20.08
CA SER A 28 -25.46 34.72 -20.56
C SER A 28 -26.99 34.67 -20.62
N GLU A 29 -27.65 33.51 -20.54
CA GLU A 29 -29.05 33.31 -20.89
C GLU A 29 -29.94 32.71 -19.78
N HIS A 30 -29.63 32.78 -18.53
CA HIS A 30 -30.38 32.14 -17.43
C HIS A 30 -30.67 30.62 -17.62
N HIS A 31 -30.06 30.02 -18.63
CA HIS A 31 -30.15 28.58 -18.93
C HIS A 31 -28.75 27.98 -19.08
N VAL A 32 -28.36 27.14 -18.14
CA VAL A 32 -27.04 26.50 -18.18
C VAL A 32 -27.04 25.37 -19.22
N THR A 33 -26.30 25.56 -20.28
CA THR A 33 -26.12 24.55 -21.33
C THR A 33 -25.14 23.45 -20.90
N LEU A 34 -24.99 22.40 -21.73
CA LEU A 34 -23.98 21.39 -21.51
C LEU A 34 -22.55 21.97 -21.63
N ASP A 35 -22.37 22.91 -22.59
CA ASP A 35 -21.08 23.55 -22.83
C ASP A 35 -20.67 24.48 -21.68
N ASP A 36 -21.62 25.25 -21.11
CA ASP A 36 -21.38 26.06 -19.91
C ASP A 36 -20.92 25.19 -18.74
N MET A 37 -21.61 24.06 -18.54
CA MET A 37 -21.23 23.10 -17.49
C MET A 37 -19.88 22.46 -17.75
N ALA A 38 -19.58 22.06 -18.98
CA ALA A 38 -18.29 21.48 -19.37
C ALA A 38 -17.14 22.49 -19.18
N ASN A 39 -17.37 23.74 -19.54
CA ASN A 39 -16.40 24.83 -19.35
C ASN A 39 -16.16 25.13 -17.86
N SER A 40 -17.21 25.11 -17.05
CA SER A 40 -17.13 25.37 -15.60
C SER A 40 -16.44 24.24 -14.82
N LEU A 41 -16.54 23.00 -15.31
CA LEU A 41 -15.84 21.86 -14.77
C LEU A 41 -14.37 21.79 -15.20
N GLN A 42 -13.88 22.82 -15.89
CA GLN A 42 -12.51 22.90 -16.41
C GLN A 42 -12.08 21.61 -17.10
N LYS A 43 -12.45 21.41 -18.34
CA LYS A 43 -11.90 20.41 -19.29
C LYS A 43 -11.40 19.04 -18.74
N SER A 44 -11.41 18.84 -17.42
CA SER A 44 -10.97 17.58 -16.79
C SER A 44 -11.99 16.44 -16.95
N ALA A 45 -13.26 16.78 -17.16
CA ALA A 45 -14.34 15.79 -17.25
C ALA A 45 -14.40 15.03 -18.57
N ALA A 46 -13.80 15.52 -19.63
CA ALA A 46 -13.95 14.93 -20.97
C ALA A 46 -13.12 13.66 -21.20
N THR A 47 -12.24 13.27 -20.26
CA THR A 47 -11.30 12.17 -20.53
C THR A 47 -11.07 11.23 -19.34
N PHE A 48 -11.76 11.41 -18.22
CA PHE A 48 -11.48 10.61 -17.03
C PHE A 48 -12.76 9.94 -16.49
N ASP A 49 -13.02 8.74 -16.95
CA ASP A 49 -14.01 7.84 -16.37
C ASP A 49 -13.41 7.20 -15.12
N LYS A 50 -13.73 7.78 -13.92
CA LYS A 50 -13.18 7.30 -12.63
C LYS A 50 -13.63 5.89 -12.26
N ASP A 51 -14.71 5.41 -12.82
CA ASP A 51 -15.29 4.08 -12.54
C ASP A 51 -15.08 3.10 -13.71
N GLY A 52 -14.40 3.53 -14.79
CA GLY A 52 -14.19 2.71 -15.98
C GLY A 52 -12.83 1.99 -16.02
N ASP A 53 -12.72 1.04 -16.95
CA ASP A 53 -11.50 0.24 -17.18
C ASP A 53 -10.26 1.14 -17.39
N ALA A 54 -10.41 2.30 -18.04
CA ALA A 54 -9.32 3.25 -18.29
C ALA A 54 -8.69 3.83 -17.01
N HIS A 55 -9.48 4.02 -15.94
CA HIS A 55 -8.97 4.47 -14.65
C HIS A 55 -8.12 3.39 -13.96
N TYR A 56 -8.61 2.15 -13.93
CA TYR A 56 -7.86 1.01 -13.38
C TYR A 56 -6.59 0.73 -14.19
N ASP A 57 -6.64 0.91 -15.49
CA ASP A 57 -5.47 0.81 -16.37
C ASP A 57 -4.41 1.85 -16.05
N LEU A 58 -4.78 3.11 -15.74
CA LEU A 58 -3.86 4.15 -15.32
C LEU A 58 -3.17 3.82 -13.99
N LEU A 59 -3.94 3.37 -12.99
CA LEU A 59 -3.37 2.95 -11.70
C LEU A 59 -2.46 1.73 -11.86
N SER A 60 -2.81 0.80 -12.73
CA SER A 60 -1.99 -0.36 -13.07
C SER A 60 -0.71 0.03 -13.81
N ALA A 61 -0.80 0.95 -14.78
CA ALA A 61 0.35 1.46 -15.52
C ALA A 61 1.32 2.22 -14.60
N LEU A 62 0.81 3.07 -13.69
CA LEU A 62 1.61 3.75 -12.68
C LEU A 62 2.40 2.74 -11.81
N GLN A 63 1.72 1.74 -11.25
CA GLN A 63 2.37 0.73 -10.42
C GLN A 63 3.43 -0.05 -11.19
N LYS A 64 3.12 -0.51 -12.41
CA LYS A 64 4.04 -1.25 -13.26
C LYS A 64 5.27 -0.41 -13.66
N SER A 65 5.08 0.88 -13.92
CA SER A 65 6.18 1.81 -14.24
C SER A 65 7.10 2.01 -13.04
N ILE A 66 6.55 2.22 -11.84
CA ILE A 66 7.35 2.33 -10.61
C ILE A 66 8.07 1.01 -10.32
N ARG A 67 7.39 -0.13 -10.43
CA ARG A 67 7.98 -1.46 -10.29
C ARG A 67 9.12 -1.70 -11.27
N GLY A 68 8.95 -1.25 -12.51
CA GLY A 68 9.96 -1.31 -13.56
C GLY A 68 11.05 -0.25 -13.48
N SER A 69 10.99 0.66 -12.48
CA SER A 69 11.95 1.76 -12.29
C SER A 69 12.01 2.75 -13.46
N ASP A 70 10.92 2.88 -14.22
CA ASP A 70 10.78 3.92 -15.24
C ASP A 70 10.18 5.19 -14.64
N VAL A 71 11.05 6.13 -14.29
CA VAL A 71 10.67 7.41 -13.68
C VAL A 71 9.77 8.25 -14.60
N ASN A 72 10.09 8.28 -15.89
CA ASN A 72 9.36 9.12 -16.84
C ASN A 72 7.94 8.61 -17.06
N ALA A 73 7.78 7.30 -17.24
CA ALA A 73 6.46 6.67 -17.33
C ALA A 73 5.68 6.85 -16.01
N SER A 74 6.33 6.68 -14.86
CA SER A 74 5.71 6.86 -13.54
C SER A 74 5.17 8.28 -13.36
N LEU A 75 5.95 9.30 -13.70
CA LEU A 75 5.53 10.69 -13.65
C LEU A 75 4.40 10.99 -14.65
N HIS A 76 4.47 10.42 -15.87
CA HIS A 76 3.43 10.60 -16.87
C HIS A 76 2.07 10.05 -16.39
N TYR A 77 2.03 8.82 -15.88
CA TYR A 77 0.77 8.23 -15.40
C TYR A 77 0.27 8.90 -14.12
N ALA A 78 1.17 9.32 -13.21
CA ALA A 78 0.79 10.12 -12.06
C ALA A 78 0.20 11.47 -12.46
N ALA A 79 0.79 12.17 -13.45
CA ALA A 79 0.28 13.43 -13.96
C ALA A 79 -1.13 13.27 -14.53
N ARG A 80 -1.42 12.20 -15.27
CA ARG A 80 -2.77 11.92 -15.78
C ARG A 80 -3.80 11.74 -14.68
N LEU A 81 -3.45 11.05 -13.57
CA LEU A 81 -4.31 10.92 -12.39
C LEU A 81 -4.52 12.25 -11.68
N ILE A 82 -3.49 13.10 -11.59
CA ILE A 82 -3.53 14.46 -11.03
C ILE A 82 -4.46 15.36 -11.85
N GLU A 83 -4.29 15.39 -13.17
CA GLU A 83 -5.16 16.17 -14.08
C GLU A 83 -6.62 15.69 -14.04
N GLY A 84 -6.84 14.38 -13.81
CA GLY A 84 -8.16 13.82 -13.53
C GLY A 84 -8.73 14.16 -12.15
N GLY A 85 -7.98 14.86 -11.30
CA GLY A 85 -8.41 15.26 -9.95
C GLY A 85 -8.53 14.11 -8.97
N ASP A 86 -7.96 12.92 -9.26
CA ASP A 86 -8.09 11.73 -8.42
C ASP A 86 -6.94 11.59 -7.42
N LEU A 87 -6.93 12.50 -6.45
CA LEU A 87 -5.95 12.47 -5.35
C LEU A 87 -6.07 11.20 -4.51
N GLN A 88 -7.28 10.73 -4.26
CA GLN A 88 -7.52 9.62 -3.33
C GLN A 88 -6.99 8.28 -3.87
N SER A 89 -7.31 7.92 -5.11
CA SER A 89 -6.83 6.67 -5.71
C SER A 89 -5.32 6.70 -5.93
N LEU A 90 -4.77 7.85 -6.35
CA LEU A 90 -3.33 8.04 -6.48
C LEU A 90 -2.63 7.85 -5.13
N SER A 91 -3.09 8.51 -4.07
CA SER A 91 -2.56 8.41 -2.72
C SER A 91 -2.55 6.96 -2.20
N ARG A 92 -3.69 6.27 -2.32
CA ARG A 92 -3.80 4.85 -1.94
C ARG A 92 -2.84 3.97 -2.74
N ARG A 93 -2.74 4.18 -4.06
CA ARG A 93 -1.85 3.39 -4.92
C ARG A 93 -0.39 3.57 -4.55
N LEU A 94 0.06 4.81 -4.29
CA LEU A 94 1.44 5.08 -3.87
C LEU A 94 1.77 4.41 -2.52
N MET A 95 0.85 4.43 -1.56
CA MET A 95 1.03 3.70 -0.29
C MET A 95 1.15 2.19 -0.50
N VAL A 96 0.30 1.59 -1.34
CA VAL A 96 0.40 0.17 -1.67
C VAL A 96 1.76 -0.15 -2.30
N ILE A 97 2.19 0.62 -3.31
CA ILE A 97 3.48 0.43 -4.00
C ILE A 97 4.66 0.50 -3.01
N ALA A 98 4.63 1.45 -2.07
CA ALA A 98 5.69 1.63 -1.09
C ALA A 98 5.92 0.39 -0.21
N TYR A 99 4.87 -0.36 0.11
CA TYR A 99 4.97 -1.57 0.93
C TYR A 99 5.00 -2.87 0.11
N GLU A 100 4.32 -2.91 -1.05
CA GLU A 100 4.25 -4.09 -1.91
C GLU A 100 5.52 -4.26 -2.77
N ASP A 101 5.95 -3.17 -3.45
CA ASP A 101 7.01 -3.21 -4.45
C ASP A 101 8.38 -2.77 -3.93
N ILE A 102 8.41 -1.84 -2.96
CA ILE A 102 9.66 -1.36 -2.34
C ILE A 102 9.95 -2.14 -1.05
N GLY A 103 8.98 -2.24 -0.16
CA GLY A 103 9.03 -3.06 1.04
C GLY A 103 10.33 -2.94 1.83
N LEU A 104 10.94 -4.08 2.13
CA LEU A 104 12.15 -4.17 2.95
C LEU A 104 13.43 -3.69 2.23
N ALA A 105 13.40 -3.52 0.91
CA ALA A 105 14.57 -3.00 0.18
C ALA A 105 14.86 -1.53 0.55
N ASN A 106 13.81 -0.74 0.88
CA ASN A 106 13.91 0.63 1.39
C ASN A 106 12.75 0.92 2.36
N PRO A 107 12.80 0.45 3.62
CA PRO A 107 11.66 0.52 4.56
C PRO A 107 11.22 1.96 4.87
N ASP A 108 12.11 2.94 4.80
CA ASP A 108 11.78 4.34 5.04
C ASP A 108 10.92 4.95 3.92
N ALA A 109 10.84 4.31 2.74
CA ALA A 109 9.99 4.76 1.64
C ALA A 109 8.51 4.78 2.05
N GLY A 110 8.06 3.82 2.87
CA GLY A 110 6.69 3.81 3.41
C GLY A 110 6.36 5.06 4.21
N ALA A 111 7.22 5.43 5.17
CA ALA A 111 7.02 6.62 6.00
C ALA A 111 7.06 7.91 5.17
N ARG A 112 8.01 8.03 4.22
CA ARG A 112 8.08 9.18 3.31
C ARG A 112 6.84 9.29 2.43
N THR A 113 6.33 8.16 1.94
CA THR A 113 5.09 8.12 1.15
C THR A 113 3.89 8.62 1.95
N VAL A 114 3.70 8.13 3.18
CA VAL A 114 2.60 8.58 4.06
C VAL A 114 2.72 10.08 4.33
N THR A 115 3.93 10.58 4.60
CA THR A 115 4.16 12.03 4.83
C THR A 115 3.81 12.86 3.60
N ALA A 116 4.24 12.43 2.41
CA ALA A 116 3.96 13.14 1.15
C ALA A 116 2.47 13.12 0.80
N VAL A 117 1.79 11.99 0.99
CA VAL A 117 0.34 11.85 0.81
C VAL A 117 -0.43 12.76 1.77
N THR A 118 -0.07 12.76 3.06
CA THR A 118 -0.69 13.65 4.05
C THR A 118 -0.49 15.13 3.70
N ALA A 119 0.69 15.50 3.20
CA ALA A 119 0.94 16.86 2.72
C ALA A 119 0.08 17.20 1.50
N ALA A 120 -0.01 16.29 0.53
CA ALA A 120 -0.83 16.47 -0.67
C ALA A 120 -2.32 16.65 -0.34
N GLU A 121 -2.85 15.85 0.59
CA GLU A 121 -4.25 15.94 1.04
C GLU A 121 -4.55 17.29 1.74
N ARG A 122 -3.59 17.81 2.51
CA ARG A 122 -3.74 19.12 3.19
C ARG A 122 -3.62 20.30 2.25
N LEU A 123 -2.77 20.21 1.23
CA LEU A 123 -2.55 21.28 0.25
C LEU A 123 -3.69 21.32 -0.77
N GLY A 124 -4.18 20.16 -1.23
CA GLY A 124 -5.10 20.10 -2.35
C GLY A 124 -4.45 20.47 -3.68
N PHE A 125 -5.23 20.34 -4.77
CA PHE A 125 -4.75 20.77 -6.09
C PHE A 125 -4.85 22.29 -6.25
N PRO A 126 -3.89 22.93 -6.96
CA PRO A 126 -2.83 22.29 -7.77
C PRO A 126 -1.54 21.94 -7.01
N GLU A 127 -1.34 22.39 -5.77
CA GLU A 127 -0.07 22.24 -5.03
C GLU A 127 0.23 20.80 -4.61
N ALA A 128 -0.78 19.95 -4.44
CA ALA A 128 -0.64 18.54 -4.12
C ALA A 128 0.33 17.79 -5.05
N ARG A 129 0.48 18.25 -6.30
CA ARG A 129 1.43 17.67 -7.26
C ARG A 129 2.88 17.70 -6.80
N ILE A 130 3.25 18.68 -5.94
CA ILE A 130 4.63 18.89 -5.51
C ILE A 130 5.11 17.73 -4.61
N PRO A 131 4.46 17.44 -3.46
CA PRO A 131 4.85 16.29 -2.65
C PRO A 131 4.63 14.95 -3.38
N LEU A 132 3.60 14.84 -4.24
CA LEU A 132 3.35 13.63 -5.01
C LEU A 132 4.46 13.35 -6.03
N ALA A 133 4.98 14.35 -6.73
CA ALA A 133 6.11 14.17 -7.65
C ALA A 133 7.35 13.64 -6.93
N ASN A 134 7.67 14.18 -5.74
CA ASN A 134 8.80 13.71 -4.94
C ASN A 134 8.68 12.23 -4.61
N VAL A 135 7.52 11.77 -4.14
CA VAL A 135 7.34 10.38 -3.77
C VAL A 135 7.30 9.43 -4.97
N VAL A 136 6.74 9.86 -6.10
CA VAL A 136 6.76 9.07 -7.35
C VAL A 136 8.20 8.80 -7.80
N VAL A 137 9.06 9.83 -7.79
CA VAL A 137 10.49 9.69 -8.13
C VAL A 137 11.22 8.81 -7.11
N ASP A 138 11.00 9.02 -5.80
CA ASP A 138 11.60 8.21 -4.74
C ASP A 138 11.24 6.74 -4.88
N LEU A 139 9.97 6.41 -5.09
CA LEU A 139 9.52 5.02 -5.25
C LEU A 139 10.04 4.40 -6.56
N ALA A 140 10.03 5.15 -7.67
CA ALA A 140 10.52 4.65 -8.95
C ALA A 140 12.01 4.29 -8.90
N LEU A 141 12.83 5.08 -8.20
CA LEU A 141 14.29 4.87 -8.09
C LEU A 141 14.71 4.05 -6.86
N SER A 142 13.81 3.74 -5.94
CA SER A 142 14.11 2.84 -4.81
C SER A 142 14.42 1.42 -5.31
N PRO A 143 15.31 0.68 -4.64
CA PRO A 143 15.42 -0.76 -4.87
C PRO A 143 14.10 -1.44 -4.57
N LYS A 144 13.81 -2.56 -5.23
CA LYS A 144 12.54 -3.25 -5.18
C LYS A 144 12.64 -4.54 -4.37
N SER A 145 11.63 -4.81 -3.54
CA SER A 145 11.46 -6.10 -2.88
C SER A 145 9.97 -6.33 -2.55
N ASN A 146 9.46 -7.45 -2.98
CA ASN A 146 8.14 -7.93 -2.61
C ASN A 146 8.19 -9.10 -1.59
N ALA A 147 9.37 -9.39 -1.04
CA ALA A 147 9.62 -10.57 -0.19
C ALA A 147 8.66 -10.68 1.00
N ALA A 148 8.39 -9.57 1.70
CA ALA A 148 7.47 -9.56 2.84
C ALA A 148 6.01 -9.81 2.42
N TYR A 149 5.58 -9.23 1.31
CA TYR A 149 4.25 -9.41 0.75
C TYR A 149 4.03 -10.88 0.32
N THR A 150 4.93 -11.43 -0.48
CA THR A 150 4.84 -12.82 -0.95
C THR A 150 4.95 -13.84 0.19
N ALA A 151 5.72 -13.54 1.25
CA ALA A 151 5.79 -14.35 2.45
C ALA A 151 4.44 -14.41 3.17
N MET A 152 3.75 -13.28 3.31
CA MET A 152 2.42 -13.21 3.93
C MET A 152 1.39 -13.97 3.09
N ASP A 153 1.41 -13.82 1.76
CA ASP A 153 0.50 -14.55 0.86
C ASP A 153 0.71 -16.06 0.96
N SER A 154 1.96 -16.52 1.06
CA SER A 154 2.29 -17.93 1.25
C SER A 154 1.74 -18.46 2.58
N ALA A 155 1.85 -17.69 3.66
CA ALA A 155 1.29 -18.05 4.96
C ALA A 155 -0.26 -18.11 4.93
N ILE A 156 -0.91 -17.16 4.23
CA ILE A 156 -2.36 -17.15 4.03
C ILE A 156 -2.81 -18.37 3.20
N ALA A 157 -2.05 -18.75 2.17
CA ALA A 157 -2.35 -19.93 1.37
C ALA A 157 -2.35 -21.21 2.22
N ASP A 158 -1.41 -21.34 3.17
CA ASP A 158 -1.40 -22.46 4.11
C ASP A 158 -2.61 -22.46 5.05
N LEU A 159 -3.12 -21.30 5.48
CA LEU A 159 -4.37 -21.24 6.25
C LEU A 159 -5.57 -21.74 5.45
N HIS A 160 -5.65 -21.45 4.16
CA HIS A 160 -6.71 -21.98 3.29
C HIS A 160 -6.58 -23.49 3.09
N LYS A 161 -5.36 -24.01 3.06
CA LYS A 161 -5.09 -25.45 2.85
C LYS A 161 -5.35 -26.29 4.11
N TYR A 162 -4.98 -25.80 5.29
CA TYR A 162 -4.95 -26.60 6.52
C TYR A 162 -6.01 -26.20 7.56
N SER A 163 -6.81 -25.16 7.31
CA SER A 163 -7.71 -24.57 8.30
C SER A 163 -6.97 -24.10 9.57
N ALA A 164 -7.68 -23.85 10.67
CA ALA A 164 -7.08 -23.42 11.93
C ALA A 164 -6.32 -24.58 12.58
N LEU A 165 -4.99 -24.57 12.52
CA LEU A 165 -4.12 -25.51 13.22
C LEU A 165 -3.96 -25.11 14.70
N PRO A 166 -3.81 -26.07 15.64
CA PRO A 166 -3.64 -25.74 17.05
C PRO A 166 -2.31 -25.02 17.28
N ILE A 167 -2.34 -23.97 18.09
CA ILE A 167 -1.14 -23.26 18.55
C ILE A 167 -0.38 -24.21 19.51
N PRO A 168 0.96 -24.33 19.38
CA PRO A 168 1.77 -25.12 20.31
C PRO A 168 1.49 -24.74 21.77
N PRO A 169 1.32 -25.71 22.71
CA PRO A 169 0.90 -25.44 24.08
C PRO A 169 1.77 -24.45 24.84
N HIS A 170 3.09 -24.48 24.64
CA HIS A 170 4.03 -23.55 25.28
C HIS A 170 3.89 -22.08 24.81
N LEU A 171 3.28 -21.84 23.63
CA LEU A 171 3.02 -20.49 23.11
C LEU A 171 1.62 -19.96 23.49
N GLN A 172 0.78 -20.81 24.09
CA GLN A 172 -0.56 -20.39 24.49
C GLN A 172 -0.50 -19.49 25.73
N ASP A 173 -1.47 -18.56 25.86
CA ASP A 173 -1.53 -17.66 27.01
C ASP A 173 -1.66 -18.42 28.32
N GLY A 174 -0.74 -18.14 29.26
CA GLY A 174 -0.66 -18.71 30.60
C GLY A 174 -1.08 -17.79 31.73
N HIS A 175 -1.56 -16.56 31.44
CA HIS A 175 -1.77 -15.52 32.46
C HIS A 175 -3.10 -15.62 33.22
N TYR A 176 -3.99 -16.57 32.89
CA TYR A 176 -5.27 -16.72 33.60
C TYR A 176 -5.28 -17.91 34.56
N ALA A 177 -6.16 -17.81 35.58
CA ALA A 177 -6.33 -18.89 36.58
C ALA A 177 -6.76 -20.20 35.91
N GLY A 178 -5.96 -21.27 36.10
CA GLY A 178 -6.21 -22.59 35.51
C GLY A 178 -5.46 -22.90 34.21
N ALA A 179 -4.77 -21.89 33.59
CA ALA A 179 -3.99 -22.11 32.38
C ALA A 179 -2.97 -23.26 32.51
N LYS A 180 -2.26 -23.32 33.66
CA LYS A 180 -1.31 -24.39 33.98
C LYS A 180 -1.95 -25.79 34.04
N LYS A 181 -3.23 -25.92 34.52
CA LYS A 181 -3.93 -27.19 34.53
C LYS A 181 -4.23 -27.72 33.12
N LEU A 182 -4.22 -26.81 32.12
CA LEU A 182 -4.42 -27.13 30.71
C LEU A 182 -3.09 -27.27 29.96
N GLY A 183 -1.95 -27.30 30.65
CA GLY A 183 -0.62 -27.41 30.03
C GLY A 183 -0.22 -26.17 29.19
N ARG A 184 -0.83 -25.00 29.43
CA ARG A 184 -0.57 -23.79 28.65
C ARG A 184 0.66 -23.07 29.20
N ALA A 185 1.47 -22.50 28.29
CA ALA A 185 2.73 -21.83 28.56
C ALA A 185 3.78 -22.67 29.28
N GLU A 186 3.56 -23.98 29.42
CA GLU A 186 4.55 -24.90 30.01
C GLU A 186 5.73 -25.05 29.06
N HIS A 187 6.96 -25.03 29.64
CA HIS A 187 8.22 -25.17 28.90
C HIS A 187 8.54 -24.06 27.89
N TYR A 188 7.83 -22.91 27.90
CA TYR A 188 8.22 -21.79 27.09
C TYR A 188 9.61 -21.28 27.51
N GLN A 189 10.51 -21.21 26.53
CA GLN A 189 11.84 -20.66 26.73
C GLN A 189 11.84 -19.19 26.30
N TYR A 190 12.07 -18.28 27.25
CA TYR A 190 12.08 -16.85 27.01
C TYR A 190 13.38 -16.41 26.32
N PRO A 191 13.37 -15.98 25.06
CA PRO A 191 14.59 -15.72 24.30
C PRO A 191 15.56 -14.74 24.92
N HIS A 192 15.06 -13.72 25.66
CA HIS A 192 15.93 -12.75 26.32
C HIS A 192 16.80 -13.33 27.44
N ASN A 193 16.53 -14.53 27.92
CA ASN A 193 17.37 -15.23 28.89
C ASN A 193 18.53 -16.02 28.25
N PHE A 194 18.64 -15.99 26.89
CA PHE A 194 19.61 -16.74 26.12
C PHE A 194 20.58 -15.81 25.36
N PRO A 195 21.79 -16.30 25.01
CA PRO A 195 22.74 -15.54 24.23
C PRO A 195 22.11 -15.06 22.89
N SER A 196 22.46 -13.84 22.50
CA SER A 196 21.91 -13.20 21.27
C SER A 196 20.37 -13.09 21.23
N HIS A 197 19.70 -13.25 22.37
CA HIS A 197 18.23 -13.24 22.51
C HIS A 197 17.55 -14.23 21.56
N TRP A 198 18.15 -15.41 21.39
CA TRP A 198 17.65 -16.46 20.52
C TRP A 198 17.73 -17.82 21.21
N VAL A 199 16.73 -18.65 20.97
CA VAL A 199 16.66 -20.04 21.45
C VAL A 199 15.96 -20.91 20.42
N ASP A 200 16.45 -22.14 20.26
CA ASP A 200 15.83 -23.10 19.36
C ASP A 200 14.62 -23.72 20.05
N GLN A 201 13.43 -23.27 19.65
CA GLN A 201 12.15 -23.85 20.03
C GLN A 201 11.17 -23.76 18.86
N GLN A 202 10.19 -24.67 18.85
CA GLN A 202 9.19 -24.69 17.79
C GLN A 202 8.15 -23.58 18.00
N TYR A 203 7.93 -22.74 16.99
CA TYR A 203 6.91 -21.66 17.02
C TYR A 203 5.70 -21.97 16.14
N LEU A 204 5.87 -22.73 15.07
CA LEU A 204 4.78 -23.11 14.19
C LEU A 204 4.04 -24.37 14.67
N PRO A 205 2.75 -24.53 14.31
CA PRO A 205 2.03 -25.79 14.50
C PRO A 205 2.76 -26.98 13.86
N ASP A 206 2.59 -28.18 14.40
CA ASP A 206 3.31 -29.40 13.98
C ASP A 206 3.28 -29.66 12.48
N LYS A 207 2.13 -29.43 11.83
CA LYS A 207 1.99 -29.63 10.38
C LYS A 207 2.78 -28.60 9.55
N LEU A 208 3.11 -27.46 10.14
CA LEU A 208 3.82 -26.34 9.50
C LEU A 208 5.23 -26.15 10.05
N LYS A 209 5.73 -27.05 10.89
CA LYS A 209 7.03 -26.88 11.57
C LYS A 209 8.23 -26.67 10.65
N HIS A 210 8.11 -27.07 9.40
CA HIS A 210 9.13 -26.89 8.36
C HIS A 210 8.75 -25.83 7.30
N ALA A 211 7.66 -25.08 7.51
CA ALA A 211 7.30 -24.03 6.58
C ALA A 211 8.35 -22.92 6.59
N ASP A 212 8.71 -22.46 5.42
CA ASP A 212 9.62 -21.35 5.18
C ASP A 212 8.96 -20.38 4.22
N TYR A 213 8.54 -19.23 4.74
CA TYR A 213 7.74 -18.25 3.97
C TYR A 213 8.58 -17.09 3.46
N PHE A 214 9.61 -16.69 4.22
CA PHE A 214 10.34 -15.46 3.93
C PHE A 214 11.64 -15.74 3.18
N HIS A 215 11.65 -15.40 1.90
CA HIS A 215 12.83 -15.45 1.03
C HIS A 215 13.15 -14.06 0.53
N SER A 216 14.39 -13.63 0.73
CA SER A 216 14.86 -12.29 0.37
C SER A 216 16.05 -12.36 -0.56
N ASP A 217 16.04 -11.53 -1.61
CA ASP A 217 17.16 -11.36 -2.53
C ASP A 217 18.23 -10.38 -2.00
N GLY A 218 17.94 -9.66 -0.91
CA GLY A 218 18.86 -8.74 -0.27
C GLY A 218 19.29 -7.56 -1.14
N LEU A 219 18.41 -7.05 -1.99
CA LEU A 219 18.70 -5.98 -2.95
C LEU A 219 18.89 -4.61 -2.29
N GLY A 220 18.19 -4.34 -1.17
CA GLY A 220 18.36 -3.13 -0.37
C GLY A 220 19.34 -3.33 0.79
N LYS A 221 19.94 -2.25 1.28
CA LYS A 221 20.87 -2.33 2.43
C LYS A 221 20.24 -2.94 3.67
N TYR A 222 19.00 -2.50 3.99
CA TYR A 222 18.28 -3.01 5.15
C TYR A 222 17.87 -4.48 4.94
N GLU A 223 17.31 -4.81 3.81
CA GLU A 223 16.92 -6.18 3.46
C GLU A 223 18.12 -7.14 3.48
N ARG A 224 19.28 -6.70 3.00
CA ARG A 224 20.53 -7.46 3.09
C ARG A 224 20.92 -7.77 4.53
N ALA A 225 20.76 -6.80 5.44
CA ALA A 225 21.04 -7.02 6.86
C ALA A 225 20.06 -8.04 7.48
N LEU A 226 18.79 -8.01 7.10
CA LEU A 226 17.80 -9.02 7.54
C LEU A 226 18.13 -10.41 7.00
N GLN A 227 18.52 -10.51 5.74
CA GLN A 227 18.96 -11.77 5.13
C GLN A 227 20.15 -12.38 5.89
N LEU A 228 21.19 -11.59 6.16
CA LEU A 228 22.34 -12.05 6.94
C LEU A 228 21.95 -12.52 8.34
N ARG A 229 21.02 -11.81 8.98
CA ARG A 229 20.49 -12.23 10.31
C ARG A 229 19.74 -13.54 10.22
N GLN A 230 18.91 -13.74 9.22
CA GLN A 230 18.20 -15.00 8.98
C GLN A 230 19.17 -16.16 8.74
N GLU A 231 20.19 -15.96 7.93
CA GLU A 231 21.24 -16.96 7.68
C GLU A 231 22.01 -17.35 8.95
N GLU A 232 22.29 -16.39 9.84
CA GLU A 232 22.90 -16.62 11.14
C GLU A 232 22.02 -17.50 12.02
N ILE A 233 20.72 -17.16 12.12
CA ILE A 233 19.73 -17.95 12.88
C ILE A 233 19.64 -19.38 12.34
N ASN A 234 19.56 -19.54 11.01
CA ASN A 234 19.45 -20.86 10.39
C ASN A 234 20.69 -21.72 10.63
N ARG A 235 21.89 -21.14 10.69
CA ARG A 235 23.12 -21.85 11.07
C ARG A 235 23.10 -22.37 12.52
N HIS A 236 22.40 -21.66 13.41
CA HIS A 236 22.22 -22.14 14.79
C HIS A 236 21.19 -23.28 14.91
N LYS A 237 20.16 -23.29 14.07
CA LYS A 237 19.16 -24.38 14.01
C LYS A 237 19.74 -25.71 13.47
N SER A 238 20.80 -25.64 12.68
CA SER A 238 21.40 -26.79 12.00
C SER A 238 22.51 -27.49 12.83
N LYS A 239 22.80 -26.96 14.02
CA LYS A 239 23.76 -27.55 14.99
C LYS A 239 23.04 -28.26 16.12
#